data_33170176cf1d6e9a3c4b92f1f727c102
#
_entry.id   33170176cf1d6e9a3c4b92f1f727c102
#
_cell.length_a   1.000
_cell.length_b   1.000
_cell.length_c   1.000
_cell.angle_alpha   90.00
_cell.angle_beta   90.00
_cell.angle_gamma   90.00
#
_symmetry.space_group_name_H-M   'P 1'
#
loop_
_entity.id
_entity.type
_entity.pdbx_description
1 polymer ?
#
loop_
_entity_poly.entity_id
_entity_poly.type
_entity_poly.pdbx_seq_one_letter_code
_entity_poly.pdbx_strand_id
1 'polypeptide(L)'
;MLRSTDRIRTTHVGSLARPPALLDLMRAAAQGRPVEAAELAEAERRAVTDVVVRQRAAGLDAISDGEQTKTGFYAYIGQRLSGFEPRVGGDPLAGFRAEIDSFPEYYEQYLKGAMTGGMAVPVVPLRCTDRSLTSDTSDCGAT
;
A
#
# COMPACT_ATOMS: atom_id res chain seq x y z
N MET A 1 -22.72 -2.46 13.75
CA MET A 1 -21.45 -3.19 13.61
C MET A 1 -21.75 -4.68 13.77
N LEU A 2 -21.36 -5.51 12.78
CA LEU A 2 -21.56 -6.97 12.86
C LEU A 2 -20.61 -7.57 13.89
N ARG A 3 -21.12 -8.34 14.84
CA ARG A 3 -20.30 -9.01 15.87
C ARG A 3 -20.31 -10.52 15.64
N SER A 4 -19.24 -11.21 16.09
CA SER A 4 -19.13 -12.67 16.05
C SER A 4 -19.83 -13.28 17.28
N THR A 5 -21.17 -13.20 17.31
CA THR A 5 -21.98 -13.73 18.42
C THR A 5 -22.37 -15.18 18.22
N ASP A 6 -22.71 -15.55 17.00
CA ASP A 6 -23.26 -16.88 16.68
C ASP A 6 -22.24 -17.78 15.99
N ARG A 7 -21.29 -17.17 15.29
CA ARG A 7 -20.18 -17.87 14.63
C ARG A 7 -18.97 -16.93 14.46
N ILE A 8 -17.81 -17.50 14.26
CA ILE A 8 -16.61 -16.76 13.87
C ILE A 8 -16.83 -16.15 12.48
N ARG A 9 -16.68 -14.83 12.37
CA ARG A 9 -16.74 -14.12 11.10
C ARG A 9 -15.35 -14.02 10.49
N THR A 10 -15.30 -14.11 9.20
CA THR A 10 -14.07 -14.17 8.41
C THR A 10 -13.90 -12.93 7.54
N THR A 11 -12.66 -12.51 7.37
CA THR A 11 -12.28 -11.43 6.45
C THR A 11 -10.87 -11.70 5.93
N HIS A 12 -10.51 -11.01 4.86
CA HIS A 12 -9.13 -10.92 4.38
C HIS A 12 -8.49 -9.61 4.87
N VAL A 13 -7.24 -9.68 5.27
CA VAL A 13 -6.42 -8.51 5.65
C VAL A 13 -5.18 -8.45 4.76
N GLY A 14 -4.89 -7.27 4.25
CA GLY A 14 -3.73 -7.01 3.37
C GLY A 14 -4.04 -7.16 1.88
N SER A 15 -2.97 -7.17 1.09
CA SER A 15 -3.06 -7.18 -0.37
C SER A 15 -3.42 -8.56 -0.91
N LEU A 16 -4.39 -8.63 -1.80
CA LEU A 16 -4.65 -9.78 -2.64
C LEU A 16 -3.83 -9.70 -3.94
N ALA A 17 -3.55 -10.87 -4.52
CA ALA A 17 -2.80 -10.96 -5.76
C ALA A 17 -3.45 -10.14 -6.87
N ARG A 18 -2.68 -9.26 -7.50
CA ARG A 18 -3.13 -8.42 -8.61
C ARG A 18 -3.01 -9.14 -9.93
N PRO A 19 -3.92 -8.88 -10.88
CA PRO A 19 -3.77 -9.35 -12.25
C PRO A 19 -2.44 -8.86 -12.86
N PRO A 20 -1.75 -9.70 -13.67
CA PRO A 20 -0.48 -9.30 -14.30
C PRO A 20 -0.58 -8.00 -15.10
N ALA A 21 -1.66 -7.81 -15.86
CA ALA A 21 -1.88 -6.59 -16.64
C ALA A 21 -1.93 -5.33 -15.76
N LEU A 22 -2.58 -5.38 -14.60
CA LEU A 22 -2.59 -4.26 -13.65
C LEU A 22 -1.19 -4.01 -13.08
N LEU A 23 -0.46 -5.08 -12.72
CA LEU A 23 0.92 -4.95 -12.23
C LEU A 23 1.85 -4.29 -13.25
N ASP A 24 1.69 -4.60 -14.52
CA ASP A 24 2.52 -4.03 -15.59
C ASP A 24 2.25 -2.53 -15.77
N LEU A 25 0.98 -2.10 -15.72
CA LEU A 25 0.60 -0.69 -15.74
C LEU A 25 1.14 0.05 -14.50
N MET A 26 0.98 -0.52 -13.31
CA MET A 26 1.49 0.07 -12.07
C MET A 26 3.01 0.20 -12.06
N ARG A 27 3.73 -0.80 -12.57
CA ARG A 27 5.19 -0.75 -12.73
C ARG A 27 5.62 0.31 -13.74
N ALA A 28 4.90 0.41 -14.86
CA ALA A 28 5.17 1.44 -15.87
C ALA A 28 5.02 2.83 -15.26
N ALA A 29 3.93 3.08 -14.55
CA ALA A 29 3.69 4.35 -13.86
C ALA A 29 4.76 4.66 -12.81
N ALA A 30 5.14 3.67 -12.00
CA ALA A 30 6.19 3.82 -10.97
C ALA A 30 7.58 4.12 -11.56
N GLN A 31 7.83 3.69 -12.80
CA GLN A 31 9.07 3.96 -13.55
C GLN A 31 9.01 5.28 -14.34
N GLY A 32 7.95 6.08 -14.18
CA GLY A 32 7.77 7.32 -14.94
C GLY A 32 7.49 7.11 -16.42
N ARG A 33 7.16 5.89 -16.84
CA ARG A 33 6.73 5.62 -18.23
C ARG A 33 5.31 6.14 -18.43
N PRO A 34 4.97 6.65 -19.63
CA PRO A 34 3.63 7.14 -19.89
C PRO A 34 2.61 6.00 -19.78
N VAL A 35 1.58 6.23 -18.97
CA VAL A 35 0.43 5.33 -18.81
C VAL A 35 -0.82 6.19 -18.90
N GLU A 36 -1.76 5.77 -19.74
CA GLU A 36 -3.04 6.45 -19.85
C GLU A 36 -3.83 6.29 -18.54
N ALA A 37 -4.18 7.42 -17.91
CA ALA A 37 -4.86 7.42 -16.64
C ALA A 37 -6.21 6.67 -16.67
N ALA A 38 -6.92 6.75 -17.80
CA ALA A 38 -8.18 6.03 -18.00
C ALA A 38 -7.97 4.51 -18.08
N GLU A 39 -6.89 4.05 -18.72
CA GLU A 39 -6.55 2.64 -18.81
C GLU A 39 -6.21 2.05 -17.44
N LEU A 40 -5.36 2.75 -16.68
CA LEU A 40 -5.02 2.34 -15.31
C LEU A 40 -6.27 2.28 -14.42
N ALA A 41 -7.09 3.33 -14.42
CA ALA A 41 -8.31 3.38 -13.63
C ALA A 41 -9.31 2.27 -13.99
N GLU A 42 -9.41 1.90 -15.26
CA GLU A 42 -10.25 0.80 -15.69
C GLU A 42 -9.70 -0.56 -15.26
N ALA A 43 -8.38 -0.77 -15.37
CA ALA A 43 -7.72 -1.98 -14.88
C ALA A 43 -7.89 -2.15 -13.36
N GLU A 44 -7.77 -1.07 -12.60
CA GLU A 44 -8.01 -1.04 -11.15
C GLU A 44 -9.46 -1.41 -10.81
N ARG A 45 -10.45 -0.80 -11.48
CA ARG A 45 -11.87 -1.12 -11.26
C ARG A 45 -12.17 -2.59 -11.50
N ARG A 46 -11.66 -3.16 -12.61
CA ARG A 46 -11.82 -4.58 -12.91
C ARG A 46 -11.20 -5.46 -11.84
N ALA A 47 -9.99 -5.15 -11.42
CA ALA A 47 -9.29 -5.90 -10.39
C ALA A 47 -10.04 -5.89 -9.05
N VAL A 48 -10.55 -4.72 -8.62
CA VAL A 48 -11.38 -4.59 -7.40
C VAL A 48 -12.67 -5.40 -7.54
N THR A 49 -13.35 -5.30 -8.68
CA THR A 49 -14.59 -6.06 -8.93
C THR A 49 -14.32 -7.56 -8.83
N ASP A 50 -13.26 -8.04 -9.46
CA ASP A 50 -12.91 -9.47 -9.47
C ASP A 50 -12.58 -9.98 -8.05
N VAL A 51 -11.77 -9.28 -7.28
CA VAL A 51 -11.45 -9.72 -5.91
C VAL A 51 -12.66 -9.68 -4.97
N VAL A 52 -13.57 -8.73 -5.15
CA VAL A 52 -14.84 -8.68 -4.40
C VAL A 52 -15.71 -9.90 -4.72
N VAL A 53 -15.86 -10.24 -6.00
CA VAL A 53 -16.62 -11.43 -6.43
C VAL A 53 -15.99 -12.70 -5.86
N ARG A 54 -14.67 -12.85 -5.95
CA ARG A 54 -13.96 -14.03 -5.42
C ARG A 54 -14.09 -14.17 -3.92
N GLN A 55 -13.94 -13.08 -3.16
CA GLN A 55 -14.10 -13.08 -1.70
C GLN A 55 -15.52 -13.51 -1.31
N ARG A 56 -16.55 -13.01 -2.02
CA ARG A 56 -17.93 -13.43 -1.82
C ARG A 56 -18.15 -14.91 -2.13
N ALA A 57 -17.62 -15.38 -3.24
CA ALA A 57 -17.70 -16.79 -3.64
C ALA A 57 -16.98 -17.71 -2.64
N ALA A 58 -15.88 -17.24 -2.01
CA ALA A 58 -15.18 -17.94 -0.94
C ALA A 58 -15.90 -17.89 0.42
N GLY A 59 -17.02 -17.19 0.52
CA GLY A 59 -17.83 -17.12 1.74
C GLY A 59 -17.28 -16.22 2.83
N LEU A 60 -16.45 -15.22 2.50
CA LEU A 60 -15.97 -14.23 3.48
C LEU A 60 -17.13 -13.34 3.92
N ASP A 61 -17.16 -13.03 5.22
CA ASP A 61 -18.21 -12.21 5.82
C ASP A 61 -18.02 -10.71 5.64
N ALA A 62 -16.78 -10.26 5.75
CA ALA A 62 -16.39 -8.89 5.50
C ALA A 62 -15.43 -8.87 4.30
N ILE A 63 -15.77 -8.05 3.31
CA ILE A 63 -15.08 -8.00 2.02
C ILE A 63 -14.31 -6.70 1.94
N SER A 64 -13.09 -6.76 1.41
CA SER A 64 -12.23 -5.61 1.15
C SER A 64 -11.96 -5.45 -0.36
N ASP A 65 -11.37 -4.31 -0.73
CA ASP A 65 -10.87 -4.05 -2.09
C ASP A 65 -9.61 -4.86 -2.44
N GLY A 66 -9.07 -5.63 -1.47
CA GLY A 66 -7.84 -6.40 -1.63
C GLY A 66 -6.61 -5.53 -1.91
N GLU A 67 -6.69 -4.23 -1.61
CA GLU A 67 -5.64 -3.24 -1.87
C GLU A 67 -5.19 -3.17 -3.34
N GLN A 68 -6.10 -3.49 -4.28
CA GLN A 68 -5.76 -3.60 -5.70
C GLN A 68 -5.23 -2.29 -6.30
N THR A 69 -5.73 -1.14 -5.82
CA THR A 69 -5.35 0.20 -6.31
C THR A 69 -4.14 0.80 -5.61
N LYS A 70 -3.64 0.16 -4.54
CA LYS A 70 -2.52 0.68 -3.74
C LYS A 70 -1.20 0.20 -4.30
N THR A 71 -0.30 1.11 -4.64
CA THR A 71 1.06 0.77 -5.10
C THR A 71 1.92 0.15 -4.01
N GLY A 72 1.67 0.51 -2.76
CA GLY A 72 2.33 0.00 -1.57
C GLY A 72 1.92 0.81 -0.35
N PHE A 73 2.11 0.26 0.83
CA PHE A 73 1.68 0.88 2.08
C PHE A 73 2.26 2.29 2.26
N TYR A 74 3.57 2.44 2.08
CA TYR A 74 4.25 3.73 2.25
C TYR A 74 3.95 4.72 1.12
N ALA A 75 3.91 4.25 -0.13
CA ALA A 75 3.64 5.10 -1.28
C ALA A 75 2.21 5.66 -1.24
N TYR A 76 1.24 4.86 -0.80
CA TYR A 76 -0.16 5.26 -0.71
C TYR A 76 -0.38 6.43 0.26
N ILE A 77 0.34 6.45 1.38
CA ILE A 77 0.26 7.56 2.35
C ILE A 77 0.74 8.85 1.71
N GLY A 78 1.89 8.83 1.02
CA GLY A 78 2.44 10.01 0.33
C GLY A 78 1.55 10.54 -0.80
N GLN A 79 0.72 9.69 -1.40
CA GLN A 79 -0.25 10.10 -2.43
C GLN A 79 -1.53 10.74 -1.86
N ARG A 80 -1.85 10.45 -0.61
CA ARG A 80 -3.11 10.88 0.03
C ARG A 80 -2.97 12.04 0.98
N LEU A 81 -1.79 12.25 1.51
CA LEU A 81 -1.50 13.30 2.46
C LEU A 81 -0.50 14.28 1.87
N SER A 82 -0.77 15.57 1.99
CA SER A 82 0.19 16.62 1.67
C SER A 82 1.27 16.73 2.76
N GLY A 83 2.43 17.30 2.43
CA GLY A 83 3.55 17.45 3.36
C GLY A 83 4.54 16.29 3.38
N PHE A 84 4.39 15.33 2.46
CA PHE A 84 5.37 14.30 2.22
C PHE A 84 6.25 14.67 1.02
N GLU A 85 7.55 14.64 1.22
CA GLU A 85 8.51 14.78 0.14
C GLU A 85 9.29 13.48 -0.04
N PRO A 86 9.48 13.00 -1.27
CA PRO A 86 10.30 11.82 -1.51
C PRO A 86 11.74 12.11 -1.11
N ARG A 87 12.28 11.34 -0.18
CA ARG A 87 13.68 11.44 0.20
C ARG A 87 14.54 10.69 -0.81
N VAL A 88 15.21 11.43 -1.67
CA VAL A 88 16.14 10.87 -2.65
C VAL A 88 17.44 10.48 -1.93
N GLY A 89 17.92 9.24 -2.13
CA GLY A 89 19.22 8.77 -1.66
C GLY A 89 19.30 8.19 -0.24
N GLY A 90 18.16 7.91 0.40
CA GLY A 90 18.12 7.12 1.64
C GLY A 90 18.21 5.62 1.37
N ASP A 91 18.93 4.89 2.24
CA ASP A 91 18.87 3.43 2.24
C ASP A 91 17.47 2.97 2.74
N PRO A 92 16.62 2.36 1.90
CA PRO A 92 15.30 1.91 2.30
C PRO A 92 15.35 0.80 3.37
N LEU A 93 16.50 0.16 3.52
CA LEU A 93 16.73 -0.91 4.48
C LEU A 93 17.39 -0.42 5.78
N ALA A 94 17.67 0.87 5.92
CA ALA A 94 18.36 1.41 7.11
C ALA A 94 17.66 1.05 8.43
N GLY A 95 16.31 1.00 8.44
CA GLY A 95 15.52 0.60 9.60
C GLY A 95 15.58 -0.90 9.94
N PHE A 96 16.08 -1.73 9.01
CA PHE A 96 16.15 -3.19 9.16
C PHE A 96 17.58 -3.71 9.34
N ARG A 97 18.56 -2.83 9.59
CA ARG A 97 19.97 -3.21 9.70
C ARG A 97 20.21 -4.34 10.69
N ALA A 98 19.65 -4.26 11.89
CA ALA A 98 19.81 -5.31 12.91
C ALA A 98 19.23 -6.66 12.47
N GLU A 99 18.13 -6.65 11.72
CA GLU A 99 17.53 -7.87 11.16
C GLU A 99 18.35 -8.42 9.99
N ILE A 100 18.87 -7.54 9.11
CA ILE A 100 19.73 -7.92 8.00
C ILE A 100 20.99 -8.59 8.52
N ASP A 101 21.60 -8.04 9.55
CA ASP A 101 22.81 -8.60 10.17
C ASP A 101 22.53 -9.95 10.86
N SER A 102 21.31 -10.13 11.39
CA SER A 102 20.89 -11.37 12.06
C SER A 102 20.43 -12.47 11.09
N PHE A 103 19.85 -12.09 9.96
CA PHE A 103 19.24 -13.00 8.97
C PHE A 103 19.62 -12.64 7.54
N PRO A 104 20.90 -12.59 7.19
CA PRO A 104 21.36 -12.10 5.88
C PRO A 104 20.80 -12.92 4.71
N GLU A 105 20.70 -14.24 4.86
CA GLU A 105 20.17 -15.14 3.82
C GLU A 105 18.72 -14.83 3.44
N TYR A 106 17.87 -14.47 4.42
CA TYR A 106 16.49 -14.08 4.17
C TYR A 106 16.42 -12.81 3.31
N TYR A 107 17.26 -11.83 3.63
CA TYR A 107 17.26 -10.55 2.90
C TYR A 107 17.87 -10.68 1.51
N GLU A 108 18.89 -11.54 1.33
CA GLU A 108 19.48 -11.79 0.02
C GLU A 108 18.56 -12.61 -0.90
N GLN A 109 17.88 -13.61 -0.39
CA GLN A 109 17.06 -14.52 -1.22
C GLN A 109 15.64 -14.00 -1.43
N TYR A 110 15.01 -13.40 -0.42
CA TYR A 110 13.60 -13.05 -0.44
C TYR A 110 13.36 -11.58 -0.80
N LEU A 111 14.10 -10.67 -0.21
CA LEU A 111 13.85 -9.23 -0.39
C LEU A 111 14.54 -8.64 -1.61
N LYS A 112 15.64 -9.22 -2.06
CA LYS A 112 16.34 -8.78 -3.28
C LYS A 112 15.42 -8.87 -4.52
N GLY A 113 14.54 -9.87 -4.57
CA GLY A 113 13.52 -9.99 -5.63
C GLY A 113 12.26 -9.15 -5.42
N ALA A 114 11.87 -8.93 -4.16
CA ALA A 114 10.65 -8.21 -3.82
C ALA A 114 10.84 -6.69 -3.79
N MET A 115 12.05 -6.21 -3.49
CA MET A 115 12.37 -4.78 -3.36
C MET A 115 12.96 -4.13 -4.63
N THR A 116 13.15 -4.86 -5.70
CA THR A 116 13.60 -4.30 -6.99
C THR A 116 12.62 -3.32 -7.63
N GLY A 117 11.49 -3.09 -7.00
CA GLY A 117 10.47 -2.09 -7.36
C GLY A 117 10.59 -0.76 -6.62
N GLY A 118 11.80 -0.35 -6.21
CA GLY A 118 12.06 1.00 -5.70
C GLY A 118 11.05 1.44 -4.63
N MET A 119 11.14 0.91 -3.40
CA MET A 119 10.44 1.55 -2.28
C MET A 119 11.13 2.87 -1.99
N ALA A 120 10.65 3.95 -2.62
CA ALA A 120 10.86 5.27 -2.07
C ALA A 120 10.12 5.28 -0.72
N VAL A 121 10.84 5.10 0.37
CA VAL A 121 10.31 5.31 1.72
C VAL A 121 10.32 6.81 1.94
N PRO A 122 9.19 7.51 1.95
CA PRO A 122 9.16 8.89 2.37
C PRO A 122 9.42 8.91 3.88
N VAL A 123 10.64 9.20 4.27
CA VAL A 123 10.96 9.49 5.67
C VAL A 123 11.07 11.00 5.79
N VAL A 124 9.94 11.64 5.95
CA VAL A 124 9.88 13.05 6.32
C VAL A 124 9.09 13.13 7.62
N PRO A 125 9.56 13.90 8.60
CA PRO A 125 8.74 14.18 9.77
C PRO A 125 7.42 14.79 9.29
N LEU A 126 6.30 14.18 9.69
CA LEU A 126 4.95 14.68 9.42
C LEU A 126 4.84 16.12 9.89
N ARG A 127 4.82 17.06 8.97
CA ARG A 127 4.27 18.37 9.21
C ARG A 127 2.86 18.36 8.66
N CYS A 128 1.87 18.40 9.52
CA CYS A 128 0.50 18.64 9.14
C CYS A 128 0.40 20.09 8.59
N THR A 129 0.54 20.25 7.27
CA THR A 129 0.53 21.57 6.62
C THR A 129 -0.88 21.95 6.14
N ASP A 130 -1.82 21.04 6.18
CA ASP A 130 -3.18 21.29 5.70
C ASP A 130 -4.21 21.06 6.82
N ARG A 131 -4.74 22.18 7.34
CA ARG A 131 -5.85 22.19 8.32
C ARG A 131 -7.19 21.77 7.72
N SER A 132 -7.29 21.58 6.41
CA SER A 132 -8.54 21.24 5.73
C SER A 132 -9.01 19.80 5.95
N LEU A 133 -8.12 18.92 6.43
CA LEU A 133 -8.42 17.51 6.72
C LEU A 133 -8.69 17.23 8.20
N THR A 134 -8.57 18.23 9.07
CA THR A 134 -8.90 18.13 10.48
C THR A 134 -10.12 18.98 10.80
N SER A 135 -11.29 18.55 10.35
CA SER A 135 -12.51 18.92 11.07
C SER A 135 -12.51 18.09 12.36
N ASP A 136 -12.34 18.75 13.48
CA ASP A 136 -12.37 18.20 14.83
C ASP A 136 -11.24 17.23 15.22
N THR A 137 -10.12 17.81 15.61
CA THR A 137 -9.45 17.42 16.87
C THR A 137 -8.49 18.50 17.32
N SER A 138 -8.75 19.01 18.50
CA SER A 138 -7.89 19.78 19.33
C SER A 138 -6.46 19.23 19.38
N ASP A 139 -5.51 20.12 19.17
CA ASP A 139 -4.11 20.06 19.59
C ASP A 139 -3.29 18.80 19.23
N CYS A 140 -2.61 18.87 18.09
CA CYS A 140 -1.29 18.29 18.01
C CYS A 140 -0.33 19.22 18.78
N GLY A 141 -0.15 18.92 20.07
CA GLY A 141 0.75 19.64 20.94
C GLY A 141 2.16 19.66 20.39
N ALA A 142 2.70 20.86 20.36
CA ALA A 142 4.11 21.13 20.15
C ALA A 142 4.94 20.52 21.29
N THR A 143 5.91 19.78 20.97
CA THR A 143 7.25 19.77 21.60
C THR A 143 8.26 19.22 20.62
#